data_e4f67eff2f42e3995eb180566f10dbc7
#
_entry.id   e4f67eff2f42e3995eb180566f10dbc7
#
_cell.length_a   1.000
_cell.length_b   1.000
_cell.length_c   1.000
_cell.angle_alpha   90.00
_cell.angle_beta   90.00
_cell.angle_gamma   90.00
#
_symmetry.space_group_name_H-M   'P 1'
#
loop_
_entity.id
_entity.type
_entity.pdbx_description
1 polymer ?
#
loop_
_entity_poly.entity_id
_entity_poly.type
_entity_poly.pdbx_seq_one_letter_code
_entity_poly.pdbx_strand_id
1 'polypeptide(L)'
;MTEKELQNLRFLRLEISRADKLIKEHNGKPYAEFLTKTKDDLLQKKTELEALIHGIDDAEIRLILKLKFVDLRSWNYIARAMHYDRSTVYKKYKKFLGCAK
;
A
#
# COMPACT_ATOMS: atom_id res chain seq x y z
N MET A 1 -4.34 12.89 -2.49
CA MET A 1 -4.45 11.41 -2.43
C MET A 1 -5.76 11.02 -1.76
N THR A 2 -6.48 10.08 -2.34
CA THR A 2 -7.80 9.67 -1.86
C THR A 2 -7.69 8.34 -1.11
N GLU A 3 -8.73 8.04 -0.31
CA GLU A 3 -8.84 6.76 0.37
C GLU A 3 -8.88 5.59 -0.64
N LYS A 4 -9.55 5.81 -1.78
CA LYS A 4 -9.63 4.81 -2.84
C LYS A 4 -8.23 4.46 -3.40
N GLU A 5 -7.39 5.46 -3.61
CA GLU A 5 -6.01 5.24 -4.07
C GLU A 5 -5.20 4.45 -3.04
N LEU A 6 -5.37 4.78 -1.76
CA LEU A 6 -4.69 4.05 -0.67
C LEU A 6 -5.16 2.59 -0.59
N GLN A 7 -6.46 2.35 -0.72
CA GLN A 7 -6.99 0.99 -0.73
C GLN A 7 -6.52 0.22 -1.95
N ASN A 8 -6.41 0.87 -3.11
CA ASN A 8 -5.87 0.24 -4.32
C ASN A 8 -4.43 -0.22 -4.12
N LEU A 9 -3.62 0.56 -3.40
CA LEU A 9 -2.24 0.15 -3.11
C LEU A 9 -2.21 -1.18 -2.35
N ARG A 10 -3.09 -1.34 -1.37
CA ARG A 10 -3.20 -2.59 -0.63
C ARG A 10 -3.56 -3.76 -1.54
N PHE A 11 -4.55 -3.57 -2.42
CA PHE A 11 -4.97 -4.61 -3.36
C PHE A 11 -3.88 -4.94 -4.38
N LEU A 12 -3.16 -3.94 -4.87
CA LEU A 12 -2.03 -4.15 -5.78
C LEU A 12 -0.95 -5.04 -5.14
N ARG A 13 -0.65 -4.82 -3.87
CA ARG A 13 0.33 -5.64 -3.17
C ARG A 13 -0.13 -7.10 -3.06
N LEU A 14 -1.42 -7.33 -2.80
CA LEU A 14 -1.99 -8.67 -2.74
C LEU A 14 -1.98 -9.33 -4.11
N GLU A 15 -2.32 -8.60 -5.18
CA GLU A 15 -2.28 -9.13 -6.54
C GLU A 15 -0.86 -9.49 -6.98
N ILE A 16 0.12 -8.67 -6.64
CA ILE A 16 1.53 -8.93 -6.95
C ILE A 16 1.99 -10.22 -6.26
N SER A 17 1.65 -10.37 -4.99
CA SER A 17 1.98 -11.58 -4.23
C SER A 17 1.35 -12.83 -4.85
N ARG A 18 0.09 -12.73 -5.27
CA ARG A 18 -0.60 -13.82 -5.95
C ARG A 18 0.07 -14.15 -7.29
N ALA A 19 0.42 -13.13 -8.08
CA ALA A 19 1.09 -13.32 -9.36
C ALA A 19 2.44 -14.02 -9.18
N ASP A 20 3.23 -13.62 -8.19
CA ASP A 20 4.51 -14.27 -7.86
C ASP A 20 4.33 -15.76 -7.61
N LYS A 21 3.34 -16.11 -6.82
CA LYS A 21 3.05 -17.51 -6.48
C LYS A 21 2.67 -18.31 -7.73
N LEU A 22 1.79 -17.74 -8.56
CA LEU A 22 1.35 -18.40 -9.78
C LEU A 22 2.49 -18.55 -10.81
N ILE A 23 3.38 -17.56 -10.90
CA ILE A 23 4.56 -17.65 -11.77
C ILE A 23 5.43 -18.83 -11.37
N LYS A 24 5.66 -19.02 -10.07
CA LYS A 24 6.45 -20.14 -9.56
C LYS A 24 5.78 -21.48 -9.86
N GLU A 25 4.45 -21.56 -9.73
CA GLU A 25 3.69 -22.77 -10.00
C GLU A 25 3.67 -23.16 -11.49
N HIS A 26 3.75 -22.17 -12.39
CA HIS A 26 3.67 -22.36 -13.84
C HIS A 26 4.99 -22.10 -14.56
N ASN A 27 6.11 -22.22 -13.85
CA ASN A 27 7.44 -21.94 -14.39
C ASN A 27 7.69 -22.72 -15.70
N GLY A 28 8.17 -22.00 -16.71
CA GLY A 28 8.47 -22.57 -18.03
C GLY A 28 7.27 -22.72 -18.96
N LYS A 29 6.08 -22.27 -18.55
CA LYS A 29 4.87 -22.34 -19.35
C LYS A 29 4.53 -20.95 -19.93
N PRO A 30 3.84 -20.87 -21.10
CA PRO A 30 3.43 -19.57 -21.66
C PRO A 30 2.62 -18.70 -20.71
N TYR A 31 1.83 -19.33 -19.84
CA TYR A 31 1.02 -18.61 -18.84
C TYR A 31 1.91 -17.83 -17.86
N ALA A 32 3.07 -18.37 -17.52
CA ALA A 32 4.02 -17.69 -16.62
C ALA A 32 4.55 -16.41 -17.25
N GLU A 33 4.78 -16.38 -18.56
CA GLU A 33 5.23 -15.17 -19.28
C GLU A 33 4.16 -14.08 -19.23
N PHE A 34 2.91 -14.44 -19.44
CA PHE A 34 1.78 -13.52 -19.34
C PHE A 34 1.68 -12.95 -17.92
N LEU A 35 1.80 -13.80 -16.89
CA LEU A 35 1.74 -13.39 -15.50
C LEU A 35 2.90 -12.45 -15.13
N THR A 36 4.10 -12.70 -15.65
CA THR A 36 5.26 -11.85 -15.42
C THR A 36 5.02 -10.44 -15.95
N LYS A 37 4.47 -10.33 -17.16
CA LYS A 37 4.14 -9.03 -17.76
C LYS A 37 3.08 -8.30 -16.94
N THR A 38 2.03 -9.01 -16.51
CA THR A 38 0.98 -8.45 -15.66
C THR A 38 1.57 -7.96 -14.34
N LYS A 39 2.46 -8.75 -13.73
CA LYS A 39 3.12 -8.37 -12.49
C LYS A 39 3.94 -7.09 -12.64
N ASP A 40 4.67 -6.95 -13.76
CA ASP A 40 5.47 -5.75 -14.01
C ASP A 40 4.60 -4.50 -14.09
N ASP A 41 3.43 -4.58 -14.73
CA ASP A 41 2.47 -3.48 -14.78
C ASP A 41 1.95 -3.12 -13.39
N LEU A 42 1.64 -4.13 -12.57
CA LEU A 42 1.17 -3.93 -11.20
C LEU A 42 2.25 -3.30 -10.32
N LEU A 43 3.51 -3.73 -10.49
CA LEU A 43 4.65 -3.15 -9.77
C LEU A 43 4.84 -1.68 -10.10
N GLN A 44 4.66 -1.30 -11.35
CA GLN A 44 4.76 0.10 -11.76
C GLN A 44 3.70 0.94 -11.08
N LYS A 45 2.44 0.50 -11.09
CA LYS A 45 1.34 1.18 -10.40
C LYS A 45 1.59 1.30 -8.90
N LYS A 46 2.09 0.23 -8.28
CA LYS A 46 2.44 0.22 -6.86
C LYS A 46 3.50 1.27 -6.57
N THR A 47 4.55 1.32 -7.37
CA THR A 47 5.65 2.28 -7.21
C THR A 47 5.15 3.72 -7.32
N GLU A 48 4.26 3.99 -8.26
CA GLU A 48 3.68 5.32 -8.44
C GLU A 48 2.90 5.77 -7.19
N LEU A 49 2.08 4.88 -6.62
CA LEU A 49 1.31 5.18 -5.42
C LEU A 49 2.20 5.34 -4.19
N GLU A 50 3.23 4.50 -4.06
CA GLU A 50 4.19 4.63 -2.96
C GLU A 50 4.97 5.94 -3.05
N ALA A 51 5.29 6.38 -4.26
CA ALA A 51 5.97 7.66 -4.47
C ALA A 51 5.08 8.83 -4.02
N LEU A 52 3.78 8.76 -4.25
CA LEU A 52 2.84 9.78 -3.77
C LEU A 52 2.84 9.86 -2.24
N ILE A 53 2.85 8.73 -1.56
CA ILE A 53 2.93 8.68 -0.10
C ILE A 53 4.26 9.27 0.37
N HIS A 54 5.35 8.88 -0.26
CA HIS A 54 6.70 9.33 0.10
C HIS A 54 6.84 10.86 -0.04
N GLY A 55 6.10 11.46 -0.96
CA GLY A 55 6.12 12.90 -1.20
C GLY A 55 5.28 13.73 -0.25
N ILE A 56 4.58 13.13 0.70
CA ILE A 56 3.78 13.87 1.69
C ILE A 56 4.71 14.57 2.68
N ASP A 57 4.54 15.89 2.85
CA ASP A 57 5.41 16.72 3.69
C ASP A 57 5.25 16.42 5.18
N ASP A 58 4.02 16.14 5.64
CA ASP A 58 3.77 15.83 7.05
C ASP A 58 4.36 14.46 7.39
N ALA A 59 5.38 14.45 8.24
CA ALA A 59 6.11 13.24 8.61
C ALA A 59 5.23 12.22 9.35
N GLU A 60 4.32 12.67 10.20
CA GLU A 60 3.41 11.77 10.92
C GLU A 60 2.45 11.07 9.96
N ILE A 61 1.82 11.84 9.07
CA ILE A 61 0.89 11.30 8.07
C ILE A 61 1.62 10.35 7.14
N ARG A 62 2.79 10.76 6.66
CA ARG A 62 3.61 9.92 5.79
C ARG A 62 3.92 8.57 6.43
N LEU A 63 4.29 8.57 7.71
CA LEU A 63 4.59 7.33 8.43
C LEU A 63 3.34 6.46 8.63
N ILE A 64 2.22 7.08 9.01
CA ILE A 64 0.95 6.36 9.18
C ILE A 64 0.58 5.64 7.89
N LEU A 65 0.65 6.34 6.75
CA LEU A 65 0.28 5.76 5.47
C LEU A 65 1.24 4.64 5.04
N LYS A 66 2.54 4.82 5.28
CA LYS A 66 3.52 3.78 4.98
C LYS A 66 3.27 2.53 5.81
N LEU A 67 3.07 2.67 7.10
CA LEU A 67 2.83 1.52 7.98
C LEU A 67 1.53 0.81 7.63
N LYS A 68 0.48 1.55 7.32
CA LYS A 68 -0.83 0.96 7.03
C LYS A 68 -0.93 0.35 5.64
N PHE A 69 -0.46 1.05 4.62
CA PHE A 69 -0.71 0.67 3.22
C PHE A 69 0.50 0.07 2.51
N VAL A 70 1.69 0.34 2.94
CA VAL A 70 2.90 -0.27 2.37
C VAL A 70 3.29 -1.51 3.17
N ASP A 71 3.39 -1.37 4.49
CA ASP A 71 3.80 -2.48 5.38
C ASP A 71 2.62 -3.34 5.83
N LEU A 72 1.39 -2.91 5.55
CA LEU A 72 0.15 -3.63 5.87
C LEU A 72 0.02 -3.97 7.36
N ARG A 73 0.38 -3.01 8.23
CA ARG A 73 0.26 -3.18 9.68
C ARG A 73 -1.13 -2.80 10.18
N SER A 74 -1.50 -3.32 11.35
CA SER A 74 -2.77 -2.99 11.99
C SER A 74 -2.73 -1.58 12.59
N TRP A 75 -3.91 -0.99 12.80
CA TRP A 75 -4.00 0.29 13.51
C TRP A 75 -3.40 0.22 14.91
N ASN A 76 -3.57 -0.90 15.61
CA ASN A 76 -2.98 -1.10 16.94
C ASN A 76 -1.45 -1.07 16.90
N TYR A 77 -0.86 -1.72 15.90
CA TYR A 77 0.59 -1.70 15.69
C TYR A 77 1.10 -0.28 15.46
N ILE A 78 0.43 0.45 14.57
CA ILE A 78 0.80 1.83 14.19
C ILE A 78 0.74 2.74 15.42
N ALA A 79 -0.34 2.67 16.18
CA ALA A 79 -0.51 3.46 17.39
C ALA A 79 0.61 3.20 18.38
N ARG A 80 0.96 1.94 18.58
CA ARG A 80 2.04 1.54 19.49
C ARG A 80 3.39 2.05 19.01
N ALA A 81 3.66 1.91 17.71
CA ALA A 81 4.92 2.36 17.12
C ALA A 81 5.09 3.88 17.21
N MET A 82 4.01 4.64 17.16
CA MET A 82 4.02 6.10 17.21
C MET A 82 3.77 6.67 18.59
N HIS A 83 3.57 5.83 19.59
CA HIS A 83 3.27 6.22 20.98
C HIS A 83 1.98 7.05 21.09
N TYR A 84 0.96 6.69 20.31
CA TYR A 84 -0.36 7.30 20.35
C TYR A 84 -1.43 6.25 20.65
N ASP A 85 -2.62 6.72 21.01
CA ASP A 85 -3.79 5.87 21.07
C ASP A 85 -4.24 5.54 19.63
N ARG A 86 -4.86 4.38 19.47
CA ARG A 86 -5.42 3.98 18.18
C ARG A 86 -6.39 5.02 17.62
N SER A 87 -7.24 5.58 18.47
CA SER A 87 -8.22 6.60 18.08
C SER A 87 -7.54 7.86 17.56
N THR A 88 -6.42 8.26 18.18
CA THR A 88 -5.65 9.44 17.78
C THR A 88 -5.06 9.25 16.39
N VAL A 89 -4.44 8.10 16.13
CA VAL A 89 -3.86 7.78 14.82
C VAL A 89 -4.96 7.78 13.74
N TYR A 90 -6.06 7.13 14.02
CA TYR A 90 -7.18 7.04 13.08
C TYR A 90 -7.77 8.42 12.77
N LYS A 91 -7.92 9.28 13.77
CA LYS A 91 -8.38 10.66 13.58
C LYS A 91 -7.44 11.46 12.70
N LYS A 92 -6.13 11.33 12.91
CA LYS A 92 -5.13 12.00 12.08
C LYS A 92 -5.24 11.57 10.63
N TYR A 93 -5.39 10.27 10.41
CA TYR A 93 -5.59 9.70 9.08
C TYR A 93 -6.87 10.24 8.43
N LYS A 94 -7.99 10.21 9.13
CA LYS A 94 -9.28 10.71 8.60
C LYS A 94 -9.24 12.22 8.34
N LYS A 95 -8.59 12.98 9.19
CA LYS A 95 -8.42 14.42 8.98
C LYS A 95 -7.64 14.71 7.71
N PHE A 96 -6.58 13.98 7.47
CA PHE A 96 -5.79 14.11 6.26
C PHE A 96 -6.64 13.86 5.01
N LEU A 97 -7.44 12.78 5.01
CA LEU A 97 -8.34 12.47 3.90
C LEU A 97 -9.40 13.54 3.70
N GLY A 98 -9.96 14.06 4.79
CA GLY A 98 -10.93 15.14 4.74
C GLY A 98 -10.37 16.42 4.16
N CYS A 99 -9.12 16.75 4.45
CA CYS A 99 -8.44 17.91 3.90
C CYS A 99 -8.08 17.73 2.43
N ALA A 100 -8.07 16.51 1.93
CA ALA A 100 -7.76 16.20 0.54
C ALA A 100 -8.97 16.36 -0.41
N LYS A 101 -10.11 16.72 0.12
CA LYS A 101 -11.33 16.94 -0.68
C LYS A 101 -11.24 18.23 -1.49
#